data_e761ba4cbd9ae787428da8f04835e03c
#
_entry.id   e761ba4cbd9ae787428da8f04835e03c
#
_cell.length_a   1.000
_cell.length_b   1.000
_cell.length_c   1.000
_cell.angle_alpha   90.00
_cell.angle_beta   90.00
_cell.angle_gamma   90.00
#
_symmetry.space_group_name_H-M   'P 1'
#
loop_
_entity.id
_entity.type
_entity.pdbx_description
1 polymer ?
#
loop_
_entity_poly.entity_id
_entity_poly.type
_entity_poly.pdbx_seq_one_letter_code
_entity_poly.pdbx_strand_id
1 'polypeptide(L)' 'DEIVNDNKPLSRSEAILKLKESKDLLDIGLMSETDYNILKEKLTPIIME' A
#
# COMPACT_ATOMS: atom_id res chain seq x y z
N ASP A 1 13.43 2.55 16.63
CA ASP A 1 13.31 2.71 16.22
C ASP A 1 13.00 3.18 15.49
N GLU A 2 12.64 3.34 15.38
CA GLU A 2 12.30 3.64 14.75
C GLU A 2 12.21 4.50 14.21
N ILE A 3 12.35 4.79 14.15
CA ILE A 3 12.30 5.65 13.84
C ILE A 3 12.13 6.28 12.93
N VAL A 4 11.95 6.40 12.55
CA VAL A 4 11.72 6.87 11.75
C VAL A 4 12.10 7.32 10.66
N ASN A 5 12.06 7.15 9.89
CA ASN A 5 12.42 7.42 8.81
C ASN A 5 11.48 7.88 7.86
N ASP A 6 10.85 8.86 8.06
CA ASP A 6 9.77 9.35 7.38
C ASP A 6 10.04 9.75 5.99
N ASN A 7 11.24 10.06 5.65
CA ASN A 7 11.56 10.53 4.33
C ASN A 7 11.85 9.43 3.36
N LYS A 8 11.88 8.22 3.83
CA LYS A 8 12.17 7.11 2.96
C LYS A 8 10.95 6.63 2.25
N PRO A 9 11.01 6.34 0.96
CA PRO A 9 9.89 5.72 0.28
C PRO A 9 9.68 4.32 0.82
N LEU A 10 8.49 3.79 0.63
CA LEU A 10 8.21 2.43 1.04
C LEU A 10 9.10 1.47 0.27
N SER A 11 9.54 0.42 0.93
CA SER A 11 10.25 -0.62 0.23
C SER A 11 9.24 -1.46 -0.55
N ARG A 12 9.75 -2.27 -1.47
CA ARG A 12 8.89 -3.13 -2.26
C ARG A 12 8.08 -4.05 -1.36
N SER A 13 8.72 -4.63 -0.36
CA SER A 13 8.02 -5.53 0.57
C SER A 13 6.91 -4.82 1.31
N GLU A 14 7.18 -3.62 1.76
CA GLU A 14 6.19 -2.85 2.47
C GLU A 14 5.03 -2.47 1.57
N ALA A 15 5.34 -2.12 0.33
CA ALA A 15 4.29 -1.77 -0.62
C ALA A 15 3.39 -2.96 -0.89
N ILE A 16 3.98 -4.13 -1.06
CA ILE A 16 3.21 -5.34 -1.30
C ILE A 16 2.32 -5.65 -0.10
N LEU A 17 2.89 -5.54 1.10
CA LEU A 17 2.12 -5.81 2.31
C LEU A 17 0.96 -4.84 2.44
N LYS A 18 1.22 -3.57 2.18
CA LYS A 18 0.19 -2.57 2.29
C LYS A 18 -0.94 -2.84 1.30
N LEU A 19 -0.59 -3.26 0.11
CA LEU A 19 -1.59 -3.57 -0.91
C LEU A 19 -2.41 -4.79 -0.49
N LYS A 20 -1.79 -5.80 0.09
CA LYS A 20 -2.52 -6.96 0.57
C LYS A 20 -3.50 -6.59 1.66
N GLU A 21 -3.08 -5.76 2.59
CA GLU A 21 -3.96 -5.33 3.66
C GLU A 21 -5.12 -4.51 3.12
N SER A 22 -4.83 -3.67 2.14
CA SER A 22 -5.89 -2.87 1.51
C SER A 22 -6.88 -3.77 0.79
N LYS A 23 -6.40 -4.84 0.17
CA LYS A 23 -7.28 -5.79 -0.49
C LYS A 23 -8.23 -6.44 0.52
N ASP A 24 -7.69 -6.79 1.68
CA ASP A 24 -8.52 -7.35 2.75
C ASP A 24 -9.59 -6.36 3.18
N LEU A 25 -9.21 -5.09 3.34
CA LEU A 25 -10.16 -4.07 3.74
C LEU A 25 -11.26 -3.90 2.68
N LEU A 26 -10.88 -4.02 1.43
CA LEU A 26 -11.84 -3.94 0.34
C LEU A 26 -12.81 -5.12 0.41
N ASP A 27 -12.29 -6.31 0.66
CA ASP A 27 -13.10 -7.52 0.72
C ASP A 27 -14.15 -7.48 1.82
N ILE A 28 -13.77 -6.91 2.98
CA ILE A 28 -14.71 -6.85 4.10
C ILE A 28 -15.52 -5.56 4.11
N GLY A 29 -15.36 -4.73 3.08
CA GLY A 29 -16.21 -3.56 2.93
C GLY A 29 -15.79 -2.33 3.69
N LEU A 30 -14.57 -2.31 4.20
CA LEU A 30 -14.05 -1.14 4.93
C LEU A 30 -13.30 -0.17 4.03
N MET A 31 -13.13 -0.51 2.76
CA MET A 31 -12.44 0.34 1.81
C MET A 31 -13.19 0.28 0.49
N SER A 32 -13.33 1.42 -0.19
CA SER A 32 -14.02 1.43 -1.48
C SER A 32 -13.07 0.98 -2.58
N GLU A 33 -13.64 0.53 -3.68
CA GLU A 33 -12.84 0.15 -4.84
C GLU A 33 -12.03 1.31 -5.37
N THR A 34 -12.62 2.49 -5.36
CA THR A 34 -11.94 3.68 -5.83
C THR A 34 -10.68 3.94 -5.01
N ASP A 35 -10.83 3.86 -3.69
CA ASP A 35 -9.69 4.08 -2.80
C ASP A 35 -8.63 3.02 -3.01
N TYR A 36 -9.05 1.78 -3.16
CA TYR A 36 -8.10 0.70 -3.39
C TYR A 36 -7.34 0.92 -4.70
N ASN A 37 -8.04 1.32 -5.74
CA ASN A 37 -7.40 1.55 -7.04
C ASN A 37 -6.39 2.68 -6.98
N ILE A 38 -6.72 3.74 -6.25
CA ILE A 38 -5.80 4.87 -6.08
C ILE A 38 -4.53 4.40 -5.37
N LEU A 39 -4.71 3.64 -4.31
CA LEU A 39 -3.57 3.13 -3.56
C LEU A 39 -2.74 2.18 -4.40
N LYS A 40 -3.39 1.32 -5.14
CA LYS A 40 -2.72 0.38 -6.01
C LYS A 40 -1.86 1.11 -7.04
N GLU A 41 -2.40 2.18 -7.62
CA GLU A 41 -1.64 2.96 -8.59
C GLU A 41 -0.41 3.58 -7.96
N LYS A 42 -0.55 4.06 -6.73
CA LYS A 42 0.58 4.67 -6.05
C LYS A 42 1.65 3.67 -5.71
N LEU A 43 1.27 2.46 -5.38
CA LEU A 43 2.22 1.45 -4.95
C LEU A 43 2.82 0.66 -6.11
N THR A 44 2.14 0.62 -7.25
CA THR A 44 2.61 -0.15 -8.38
C THR A 44 4.03 0.23 -8.81
N PRO A 45 4.37 1.52 -8.97
CA PRO A 45 5.75 1.86 -9.36
C PRO A 45 6.78 1.38 -8.36
N ILE A 46 6.41 1.35 -7.08
CA ILE A 46 7.33 0.89 -6.05
C ILE A 46 7.53 -0.62 -6.16
N ILE A 47 6.46 -1.33 -6.40
CA ILE A 47 6.51 -2.79 -6.49
C ILE A 47 7.20 -3.25 -7.76
N MET A 48 6.94 -2.55 -8.84
CA MET A 48 7.47 -2.94 -10.14
C MET A 48 8.88 -2.43 -10.38
N GLU A 49 9.40 -1.68 -9.48
CA GLU A 49 10.72 -1.10 -9.64
C GLU A 49 11.86 -2.15 -9.58
#